data_1a24ebaa7371858d8f820498eae8f718
#
_entry.id   1a24ebaa7371858d8f820498eae8f718
#
_cell.length_a   1.000
_cell.length_b   1.000
_cell.length_c   1.000
_cell.angle_alpha   90.00
_cell.angle_beta   90.00
_cell.angle_gamma   90.00
#
_symmetry.space_group_name_H-M   'P 1'
#
loop_
_entity.id
_entity.type
_entity.pdbx_description
1 polymer ?
#
loop_
_entity_poly.entity_id
_entity_poly.type
_entity_poly.pdbx_seq_one_letter_code
_entity_poly.pdbx_strand_id
1 'polypeptide(L)'
;MRKPVLLLLAILVACAAEVRSQTATPSEADKAAIKQTALDYIEGWYEGDAERMERALHPELAKRIVRTNPQGQSRLDQMSAMSLVQGTRRAYGKQTPKEKQQKDVTILDIFENAACAKVIAADWVDYLQLARWNGHWVIVNVLWELKPQPK
;
A
#
# COMPACT_ATOMS: atom_id res chain seq x y z
N MET A 1 -44.33 11.99 69.35
CA MET A 1 -44.54 11.54 67.97
C MET A 1 -43.26 11.85 67.18
N ARG A 2 -42.37 10.86 66.94
CA ARG A 2 -41.08 11.01 66.19
C ARG A 2 -41.24 10.36 64.82
N LYS A 3 -41.12 11.16 63.79
CA LYS A 3 -41.17 10.66 62.40
C LYS A 3 -39.77 10.07 62.01
N PRO A 4 -39.66 8.89 61.37
CA PRO A 4 -38.44 8.39 60.88
C PRO A 4 -38.10 9.02 59.50
N VAL A 5 -36.93 9.58 59.41
CA VAL A 5 -36.34 10.05 58.11
C VAL A 5 -35.84 8.83 57.40
N LEU A 6 -36.44 8.48 56.24
CA LEU A 6 -35.91 7.47 55.32
C LEU A 6 -34.74 8.07 54.53
N LEU A 7 -33.57 7.55 54.79
CA LEU A 7 -32.37 7.87 54.00
C LEU A 7 -32.34 6.99 52.72
N LEU A 8 -32.69 7.56 51.57
CA LEU A 8 -32.57 6.89 50.29
C LEU A 8 -31.10 6.95 49.83
N LEU A 9 -30.39 5.83 49.93
CA LEU A 9 -29.03 5.68 49.40
C LEU A 9 -29.15 5.32 47.92
N ALA A 10 -28.94 6.31 47.03
CA ALA A 10 -28.85 6.10 45.58
C ALA A 10 -27.48 5.52 45.26
N ILE A 11 -27.43 4.23 44.93
CA ILE A 11 -26.24 3.57 44.42
C ILE A 11 -26.10 3.94 42.93
N LEU A 12 -25.17 4.86 42.63
CA LEU A 12 -24.77 5.20 41.27
C LEU A 12 -23.83 4.12 40.76
N VAL A 13 -24.36 3.13 40.04
CA VAL A 13 -23.53 2.17 39.31
C VAL A 13 -22.98 2.87 38.08
N ALA A 14 -21.74 3.36 38.16
CA ALA A 14 -20.99 3.86 37.00
C ALA A 14 -20.59 2.66 36.15
N CYS A 15 -21.34 2.38 35.09
CA CYS A 15 -20.88 1.53 34.00
C CYS A 15 -19.73 2.23 33.29
N ALA A 16 -18.51 1.96 33.71
CA ALA A 16 -17.33 2.28 32.91
C ALA A 16 -17.36 1.37 31.66
N ALA A 17 -17.91 1.86 30.57
CA ALA A 17 -17.72 1.25 29.28
C ALA A 17 -16.25 1.38 28.94
N GLU A 18 -15.48 0.30 29.12
CA GLU A 18 -14.15 0.18 28.57
C GLU A 18 -14.27 0.25 27.06
N VAL A 19 -13.99 1.43 26.49
CA VAL A 19 -13.75 1.58 25.06
C VAL A 19 -12.42 0.88 24.77
N ARG A 20 -12.48 -0.44 24.65
CA ARG A 20 -11.41 -1.19 24.01
C ARG A 20 -11.35 -0.70 22.58
N SER A 21 -10.36 0.14 22.28
CA SER A 21 -9.91 0.34 20.91
C SER A 21 -9.39 -1.02 20.42
N GLN A 22 -10.31 -1.82 19.89
CA GLN A 22 -9.93 -3.01 19.13
C GLN A 22 -9.31 -2.46 17.84
N THR A 23 -7.98 -2.47 17.78
CA THR A 23 -7.31 -2.46 16.47
C THR A 23 -7.88 -3.64 15.72
N ALA A 24 -8.80 -3.35 14.80
CA ALA A 24 -9.48 -4.39 14.04
C ALA A 24 -8.41 -5.16 13.27
N THR A 25 -8.34 -6.47 13.51
CA THR A 25 -7.47 -7.33 12.70
C THR A 25 -7.81 -7.11 11.23
N PRO A 26 -6.82 -6.83 10.36
CA PRO A 26 -7.07 -6.59 8.95
C PRO A 26 -7.91 -7.71 8.36
N SER A 27 -8.99 -7.37 7.65
CA SER A 27 -9.90 -8.37 7.08
C SER A 27 -9.22 -9.13 5.94
N GLU A 28 -9.59 -10.38 5.73
CA GLU A 28 -9.11 -11.16 4.58
C GLU A 28 -9.50 -10.48 3.24
N ALA A 29 -10.64 -9.77 3.22
CA ALA A 29 -11.04 -8.96 2.07
C ALA A 29 -10.06 -7.81 1.80
N ASP A 30 -9.55 -7.15 2.83
CA ASP A 30 -8.53 -6.10 2.68
C ASP A 30 -7.21 -6.66 2.17
N LYS A 31 -6.77 -7.77 2.73
CA LYS A 31 -5.55 -8.44 2.27
C LYS A 31 -5.65 -8.85 0.80
N ALA A 32 -6.80 -9.41 0.39
CA ALA A 32 -7.04 -9.77 -0.99
C ALA A 32 -7.05 -8.54 -1.92
N ALA A 33 -7.70 -7.44 -1.51
CA ALA A 33 -7.78 -6.22 -2.28
C ALA A 33 -6.41 -5.52 -2.41
N ILE A 34 -5.61 -5.45 -1.34
CA ILE A 34 -4.24 -4.91 -1.36
C ILE A 34 -3.36 -5.73 -2.29
N LYS A 35 -3.43 -7.07 -2.19
CA LYS A 35 -2.68 -7.97 -3.07
C LYS A 35 -3.09 -7.78 -4.52
N GLN A 36 -4.39 -7.66 -4.80
CA GLN A 36 -4.89 -7.43 -6.16
C GLN A 36 -4.41 -6.09 -6.72
N THR A 37 -4.43 -5.01 -5.93
CA THR A 37 -3.89 -3.71 -6.33
C THR A 37 -2.40 -3.80 -6.70
N ALA A 38 -1.60 -4.49 -5.88
CA ALA A 38 -0.18 -4.70 -6.18
C ALA A 38 0.04 -5.57 -7.43
N LEU A 39 -0.82 -6.56 -7.68
CA LEU A 39 -0.80 -7.38 -8.90
C LEU A 39 -1.24 -6.55 -10.12
N ASP A 40 -2.27 -5.71 -10.00
CA ASP A 40 -2.70 -4.83 -11.10
C ASP A 40 -1.58 -3.88 -11.53
N TYR A 41 -0.80 -3.40 -10.58
CA TYR A 41 0.38 -2.59 -10.84
C TYR A 41 1.47 -3.36 -11.61
N ILE A 42 1.94 -4.51 -11.10
CA ILE A 42 3.10 -5.20 -11.70
C ILE A 42 2.73 -6.00 -12.96
N GLU A 43 1.57 -6.64 -12.98
CA GLU A 43 1.10 -7.35 -14.15
C GLU A 43 0.67 -6.38 -15.25
N GLY A 44 -0.01 -5.27 -14.88
CA GLY A 44 -0.31 -4.19 -15.82
C GLY A 44 0.95 -3.70 -16.54
N TRP A 45 2.06 -3.52 -15.82
CA TRP A 45 3.34 -3.17 -16.41
C TRP A 45 3.83 -4.20 -17.42
N TYR A 46 3.86 -5.47 -17.05
CA TYR A 46 4.35 -6.53 -17.93
C TYR A 46 3.44 -6.81 -19.12
N GLU A 47 2.15 -6.65 -18.96
CA GLU A 47 1.14 -6.88 -20.00
C GLU A 47 0.96 -5.66 -20.91
N GLY A 48 1.50 -4.49 -20.50
CA GLY A 48 1.27 -3.22 -21.20
C GLY A 48 -0.19 -2.77 -21.10
N ASP A 49 -0.88 -3.20 -20.03
CA ASP A 49 -2.27 -2.84 -19.73
C ASP A 49 -2.31 -1.55 -18.92
N ALA A 50 -2.46 -0.43 -19.63
CA ALA A 50 -2.47 0.90 -19.03
C ALA A 50 -3.69 1.15 -18.12
N GLU A 51 -4.84 0.53 -18.42
CA GLU A 51 -6.05 0.67 -17.59
C GLU A 51 -5.88 -0.05 -16.28
N ARG A 52 -5.27 -1.23 -16.31
CA ARG A 52 -4.92 -2.01 -15.13
C ARG A 52 -3.94 -1.25 -14.24
N MET A 53 -2.89 -0.68 -14.83
CA MET A 53 -1.94 0.20 -14.14
C MET A 53 -2.64 1.39 -13.50
N GLU A 54 -3.49 2.09 -14.24
CA GLU A 54 -4.19 3.29 -13.77
C GLU A 54 -5.09 3.00 -12.56
N ARG A 55 -5.83 1.87 -12.58
CA ARG A 55 -6.66 1.46 -11.44
C ARG A 55 -5.87 1.22 -10.16
N ALA A 56 -4.63 0.77 -10.27
CA ALA A 56 -3.78 0.49 -9.12
C ALA A 56 -3.23 1.75 -8.46
N LEU A 57 -3.20 2.89 -9.16
CA LEU A 57 -2.47 4.07 -8.74
C LEU A 57 -3.41 5.20 -8.30
N HIS A 58 -3.01 5.90 -7.22
CA HIS A 58 -3.57 7.22 -6.94
C HIS A 58 -3.01 8.24 -7.96
N PRO A 59 -3.81 9.20 -8.47
CA PRO A 59 -3.34 10.20 -9.43
C PRO A 59 -2.10 10.99 -8.97
N GLU A 60 -1.98 11.25 -7.66
CA GLU A 60 -0.85 11.96 -7.05
C GLU A 60 0.29 11.02 -6.59
N LEU A 61 0.30 9.77 -7.08
CA LEU A 61 1.39 8.84 -6.75
C LEU A 61 2.76 9.44 -7.02
N ALA A 62 3.69 9.20 -6.10
CA ALA A 62 5.10 9.45 -6.29
C ALA A 62 5.90 8.15 -6.18
N LYS A 63 6.52 7.71 -7.28
CA LYS A 63 7.47 6.59 -7.29
C LYS A 63 8.89 7.10 -7.35
N ARG A 64 9.73 6.74 -6.37
CA ARG A 64 11.06 7.33 -6.17
C ARG A 64 12.15 6.27 -6.06
N ILE A 65 13.33 6.63 -6.57
CA ILE A 65 14.57 5.88 -6.40
C ILE A 65 15.72 6.84 -6.05
N VAL A 66 16.62 6.43 -5.19
CA VAL A 66 17.89 7.13 -4.96
C VAL A 66 18.93 6.57 -5.93
N ARG A 67 19.56 7.45 -6.70
CA ARG A 67 20.68 7.08 -7.58
C ARG A 67 21.94 7.78 -7.10
N THR A 68 23.02 7.02 -6.99
CA THR A 68 24.34 7.54 -6.58
C THR A 68 25.29 7.48 -7.77
N ASN A 69 25.93 8.61 -8.06
CA ASN A 69 26.92 8.69 -9.14
C ASN A 69 28.29 8.10 -8.71
N PRO A 70 29.26 7.91 -9.62
CA PRO A 70 30.57 7.39 -9.27
C PRO A 70 31.36 8.23 -8.25
N GLN A 71 31.00 9.52 -8.09
CA GLN A 71 31.60 10.44 -7.11
C GLN A 71 30.92 10.36 -5.72
N GLY A 72 29.96 9.44 -5.53
CA GLY A 72 29.27 9.25 -4.25
C GLY A 72 28.16 10.25 -3.98
N GLN A 73 27.79 11.10 -4.95
CA GLN A 73 26.69 12.05 -4.79
C GLN A 73 25.36 11.39 -5.12
N SER A 74 24.38 11.53 -4.24
CA SER A 74 23.05 10.97 -4.41
C SER A 74 22.07 12.00 -4.93
N ARG A 75 21.12 11.53 -5.76
CA ARG A 75 19.96 12.29 -6.22
C ARG A 75 18.70 11.44 -6.08
N LEU A 76 17.57 12.10 -5.90
CA LEU A 76 16.26 11.45 -5.88
C LEU A 76 15.59 11.62 -7.23
N ASP A 77 15.38 10.53 -7.96
CA ASP A 77 14.57 10.53 -9.18
C ASP A 77 13.14 10.16 -8.84
N GLN A 78 12.17 10.80 -9.52
CA GLN A 78 10.75 10.58 -9.27
C GLN A 78 9.98 10.38 -10.58
N MET A 79 9.03 9.44 -10.54
CA MET A 79 8.02 9.21 -11.58
C MET A 79 6.63 9.47 -10.98
N SER A 80 5.73 10.07 -11.78
CA SER A 80 4.31 10.25 -11.43
C SER A 80 3.47 9.05 -11.87
N ALA A 81 2.22 8.98 -11.40
CA ALA A 81 1.23 8.02 -11.90
C ALA A 81 1.10 8.10 -13.43
N MET A 82 0.97 9.30 -13.97
CA MET A 82 0.85 9.51 -15.41
C MET A 82 2.07 8.97 -16.19
N SER A 83 3.28 9.17 -15.65
CA SER A 83 4.50 8.62 -16.29
C SER A 83 4.48 7.10 -16.34
N LEU A 84 4.02 6.44 -15.27
CA LEU A 84 3.89 4.99 -15.21
C LEU A 84 2.83 4.46 -16.18
N VAL A 85 1.64 5.08 -16.20
CA VAL A 85 0.55 4.71 -17.11
C VAL A 85 0.98 4.85 -18.57
N GLN A 86 1.66 5.94 -18.92
CA GLN A 86 2.17 6.15 -20.29
C GLN A 86 3.29 5.17 -20.65
N GLY A 87 4.21 4.87 -19.72
CA GLY A 87 5.26 3.86 -19.92
C GLY A 87 4.66 2.47 -20.16
N THR A 88 3.61 2.14 -19.41
CA THR A 88 2.84 0.90 -19.58
C THR A 88 2.16 0.86 -20.95
N ARG A 89 1.49 1.94 -21.36
CA ARG A 89 0.83 2.05 -22.67
C ARG A 89 1.83 1.90 -23.83
N ARG A 90 3.07 2.38 -23.65
CA ARG A 90 4.18 2.20 -24.60
C ARG A 90 4.80 0.80 -24.54
N ALA A 91 4.25 -0.09 -23.71
CA ALA A 91 4.65 -1.47 -23.59
C ALA A 91 6.11 -1.69 -23.14
N TYR A 92 6.67 -0.77 -22.34
CA TYR A 92 8.06 -0.90 -21.86
C TYR A 92 8.27 -2.18 -21.06
N GLY A 93 7.28 -2.57 -20.22
CA GLY A 93 7.35 -3.80 -19.43
C GLY A 93 7.26 -5.08 -20.25
N LYS A 94 6.68 -5.05 -21.46
CA LYS A 94 6.58 -6.20 -22.37
C LYS A 94 7.95 -6.68 -22.87
N GLN A 95 8.98 -5.85 -22.77
CA GLN A 95 10.34 -6.23 -23.15
C GLN A 95 10.93 -7.28 -22.19
N THR A 96 10.37 -7.43 -20.99
CA THR A 96 10.76 -8.48 -20.06
C THR A 96 10.18 -9.82 -20.51
N PRO A 97 11.02 -10.82 -20.87
CA PRO A 97 10.56 -12.14 -21.28
C PRO A 97 9.66 -12.76 -20.21
N LYS A 98 8.60 -13.47 -20.62
CA LYS A 98 7.59 -14.02 -19.71
C LYS A 98 8.18 -14.90 -18.61
N GLU A 99 9.19 -15.70 -18.95
CA GLU A 99 9.90 -16.60 -18.04
C GLU A 99 10.75 -15.87 -16.99
N LYS A 100 11.03 -14.57 -17.22
CA LYS A 100 11.76 -13.70 -16.28
C LYS A 100 10.84 -12.76 -15.48
N GLN A 101 9.55 -12.69 -15.85
CA GLN A 101 8.61 -11.83 -15.16
C GLN A 101 8.36 -12.34 -13.73
N GLN A 102 8.96 -11.67 -12.75
CA GLN A 102 8.72 -11.91 -11.35
C GLN A 102 7.68 -10.93 -10.83
N LYS A 103 6.73 -11.42 -10.02
CA LYS A 103 5.60 -10.65 -9.51
C LYS A 103 5.17 -11.12 -8.11
N ASP A 104 6.17 -11.33 -7.26
CA ASP A 104 5.93 -11.80 -5.91
C ASP A 104 5.48 -10.64 -5.03
N VAL A 105 4.26 -10.73 -4.51
CA VAL A 105 3.66 -9.73 -3.63
C VAL A 105 3.65 -10.23 -2.20
N THR A 106 4.20 -9.44 -1.29
CA THR A 106 4.15 -9.66 0.17
C THR A 106 3.53 -8.44 0.83
N ILE A 107 2.44 -8.60 1.57
CA ILE A 107 1.91 -7.55 2.44
C ILE A 107 2.79 -7.52 3.68
N LEU A 108 3.34 -6.34 4.00
CA LEU A 108 4.24 -6.14 5.14
C LEU A 108 3.49 -5.73 6.39
N ASP A 109 2.50 -4.84 6.23
CA ASP A 109 1.69 -4.33 7.32
C ASP A 109 0.37 -3.75 6.81
N ILE A 110 -0.66 -3.78 7.63
CA ILE A 110 -1.96 -3.14 7.40
C ILE A 110 -2.42 -2.52 8.71
N PHE A 111 -2.73 -1.24 8.66
CA PHE A 111 -3.35 -0.52 9.76
C PHE A 111 -4.50 0.33 9.22
N GLU A 112 -5.74 -0.03 9.55
CA GLU A 112 -6.96 0.66 9.11
C GLU A 112 -7.00 0.94 7.58
N ASN A 113 -6.81 2.20 7.20
CA ASN A 113 -6.85 2.66 5.80
C ASN A 113 -5.46 2.81 5.16
N ALA A 114 -4.42 2.32 5.80
CA ALA A 114 -3.05 2.35 5.32
C ALA A 114 -2.45 0.95 5.28
N ALA A 115 -1.64 0.67 4.26
CA ALA A 115 -0.93 -0.59 4.13
C ALA A 115 0.45 -0.40 3.49
N CYS A 116 1.36 -1.33 3.81
CA CYS A 116 2.65 -1.46 3.16
C CYS A 116 2.77 -2.83 2.52
N ALA A 117 3.27 -2.87 1.29
CA ALA A 117 3.53 -4.12 0.58
C ALA A 117 4.87 -4.06 -0.15
N LYS A 118 5.44 -5.23 -0.42
CA LYS A 118 6.65 -5.39 -1.23
C LYS A 118 6.31 -6.17 -2.50
N VAL A 119 6.78 -5.67 -3.64
CA VAL A 119 6.72 -6.38 -4.91
C VAL A 119 8.14 -6.66 -5.37
N ILE A 120 8.44 -7.94 -5.63
CA ILE A 120 9.71 -8.34 -6.25
C ILE A 120 9.43 -8.53 -7.74
N ALA A 121 9.98 -7.62 -8.55
CA ALA A 121 9.91 -7.68 -10.01
C ALA A 121 11.18 -8.33 -10.60
N ALA A 122 11.28 -8.46 -11.92
CA ALA A 122 12.43 -9.08 -12.59
C ALA A 122 13.75 -8.40 -12.19
N ASP A 123 13.84 -7.07 -12.35
CA ASP A 123 15.08 -6.31 -12.22
C ASP A 123 15.10 -5.35 -11.03
N TRP A 124 14.00 -5.26 -10.26
CA TRP A 124 13.87 -4.33 -9.13
C TRP A 124 12.98 -4.86 -8.02
N VAL A 125 13.00 -4.17 -6.88
CA VAL A 125 12.09 -4.38 -5.77
C VAL A 125 11.37 -3.06 -5.48
N ASP A 126 10.05 -3.10 -5.39
CA ASP A 126 9.20 -1.98 -4.99
C ASP A 126 8.71 -2.15 -3.55
N TYR A 127 8.80 -1.08 -2.75
CA TYR A 127 8.12 -0.93 -1.47
C TYR A 127 6.95 0.01 -1.66
N LEU A 128 5.75 -0.54 -1.62
CA LEU A 128 4.49 0.15 -1.87
C LEU A 128 3.90 0.66 -0.57
N GLN A 129 3.41 1.90 -0.58
CA GLN A 129 2.47 2.40 0.42
C GLN A 129 1.11 2.57 -0.25
N LEU A 130 0.11 1.90 0.32
CA LEU A 130 -1.25 1.91 -0.19
C LEU A 130 -2.17 2.62 0.80
N ALA A 131 -3.21 3.24 0.28
CA ALA A 131 -4.28 3.83 1.07
C ALA A 131 -5.65 3.36 0.55
N ARG A 132 -6.63 3.30 1.46
CA ARG A 132 -8.02 3.11 1.07
C ARG A 132 -8.59 4.47 0.63
N TRP A 133 -8.79 4.62 -0.66
CA TRP A 133 -9.30 5.83 -1.30
C TRP A 133 -10.65 5.57 -1.95
N ASN A 134 -11.70 6.29 -1.53
CA ASN A 134 -13.07 6.10 -2.05
C ASN A 134 -13.54 4.63 -2.04
N GLY A 135 -13.20 3.89 -0.97
CA GLY A 135 -13.55 2.47 -0.82
C GLY A 135 -12.65 1.48 -1.55
N HIS A 136 -11.61 1.93 -2.25
CA HIS A 136 -10.65 1.09 -2.99
C HIS A 136 -9.24 1.26 -2.44
N TRP A 137 -8.44 0.19 -2.48
CA TRP A 137 -7.02 0.27 -2.19
C TRP A 137 -6.26 0.76 -3.42
N VAL A 138 -5.47 1.82 -3.27
CA VAL A 138 -4.62 2.40 -4.33
C VAL A 138 -3.21 2.66 -3.81
N ILE A 139 -2.21 2.58 -4.68
CA ILE A 139 -0.82 2.88 -4.33
C ILE A 139 -0.63 4.40 -4.36
N VAL A 140 -0.17 4.97 -3.24
CA VAL A 140 0.07 6.42 -3.10
C VAL A 140 1.56 6.78 -3.14
N ASN A 141 2.44 5.87 -2.71
CA ASN A 141 3.89 6.04 -2.79
C ASN A 141 4.56 4.72 -3.15
N VAL A 142 5.71 4.81 -3.83
CA VAL A 142 6.63 3.70 -4.07
C VAL A 142 8.06 4.18 -3.84
N LEU A 143 8.79 3.49 -2.98
CA LEU A 143 10.24 3.55 -2.96
C LEU A 143 10.76 2.28 -3.59
N TRP A 144 11.67 2.38 -4.58
CA TRP A 144 12.15 1.22 -5.29
C TRP A 144 13.65 1.21 -5.46
N GLU A 145 14.21 0.04 -5.69
CA GLU A 145 15.62 -0.17 -5.87
C GLU A 145 15.87 -1.22 -6.95
N LEU A 146 16.90 -1.04 -7.76
CA LEU A 146 17.33 -2.03 -8.74
C LEU A 146 18.01 -3.21 -8.05
N LYS A 147 17.76 -4.40 -8.54
CA LYS A 147 18.52 -5.57 -8.13
C LYS A 147 19.98 -5.45 -8.61
N PRO A 148 20.94 -5.95 -7.82
CA PRO A 148 22.32 -6.06 -8.28
C PRO A 148 22.38 -6.84 -9.59
N GLN A 149 23.07 -6.29 -10.58
CA GLN A 149 23.33 -7.02 -11.81
C GLN A 149 24.43 -8.05 -11.58
N PRO A 150 24.33 -9.27 -12.14
CA PRO A 150 25.43 -10.23 -12.12
C PRO A 150 26.66 -9.60 -12.75
N LYS A 151 27.79 -9.73 -12.06
CA LYS A 151 29.10 -9.32 -12.60
C LYS A 151 29.54 -10.28 -13.69
#